data_18af1fe9f702ad1667dd4595191b6c6b
#
_entry.id   18af1fe9f702ad1667dd4595191b6c6b
#
_cell.length_a   1.000
_cell.length_b   1.000
_cell.length_c   1.000
_cell.angle_alpha   90.00
_cell.angle_beta   90.00
_cell.angle_gamma   90.00
#
_symmetry.space_group_name_H-M   'P 1'
#
loop_
_entity.id
_entity.type
_entity.pdbx_description
1 polymer ?
#
loop_
_entity_poly.entity_id
_entity_poly.type
_entity_poly.pdbx_seq_one_letter_code
_entity_poly.pdbx_strand_id
1 'polypeptide(L)' 'TGKMAGEHPLSWVKIFFAVLAVIAVIIIIFSLSR' A
#
# COMPACT_ATOMS: atom_id res chain seq x y z
N THR A 1 -0.46 10.29 10.56
CA THR A 1 -0.98 10.96 10.25
C THR A 1 -2.35 10.86 10.07
N GLY A 2 -3.17 10.78 9.83
CA GLY A 2 -4.37 10.76 9.69
C GLY A 2 -5.17 11.69 10.37
N LYS A 3 -4.78 12.78 10.52
CA LYS A 3 -5.45 13.61 11.09
C LYS A 3 -6.58 14.04 10.42
N MET A 4 -6.72 14.12 9.35
CA MET A 4 -7.73 14.62 8.64
C MET A 4 -8.87 13.92 8.66
N ALA A 5 -9.34 13.34 9.17
CA ALA A 5 -10.39 12.75 9.09
C ALA A 5 -11.45 13.21 8.47
N GLY A 6 -12.18 12.85 8.22
CA GLY A 6 -13.10 13.50 7.63
C GLY A 6 -13.58 12.90 6.54
N GLU A 7 -13.32 13.27 5.58
CA GLU A 7 -13.79 12.79 4.44
C GLU A 7 -12.86 12.16 3.67
N HIS A 8 -12.19 11.29 3.88
CA HIS A 8 -11.35 10.75 2.96
C HIS A 8 -12.03 9.72 2.21
N PRO A 9 -11.95 9.69 0.96
CA PRO A 9 -12.60 8.77 0.12
C PRO A 9 -12.08 7.38 0.24
N LEU A 10 -12.85 6.39 0.01
CA LEU A 10 -12.39 5.04 0.06
C LEU A 10 -11.39 4.77 -1.02
N SER A 11 -11.36 5.54 -2.06
CA SER A 11 -10.40 5.34 -3.11
C SER A 11 -9.01 5.45 -2.59
N TRP A 12 -8.76 6.37 -1.69
CA TRP A 12 -7.44 6.50 -1.15
C TRP A 12 -7.01 5.23 -0.47
N VAL A 13 -7.84 4.59 0.29
CA VAL A 13 -7.51 3.39 0.99
C VAL A 13 -7.19 2.29 -0.01
N LYS A 14 -7.95 2.22 -1.10
CA LYS A 14 -7.71 1.23 -2.06
C LYS A 14 -6.38 1.42 -2.70
N ILE A 15 -6.01 2.61 -3.05
CA ILE A 15 -4.74 2.89 -3.67
C ILE A 15 -3.61 2.55 -2.72
N PHE A 16 -3.79 2.88 -1.44
CA PHE A 16 -2.76 2.63 -0.47
C PHE A 16 -2.51 1.13 -0.37
N PHE A 17 -3.56 0.32 -0.32
CA PHE A 17 -3.39 -1.09 -0.22
C PHE A 17 -2.75 -1.65 -1.49
N ALA A 18 -3.09 -1.13 -2.64
CA ALA A 18 -2.53 -1.60 -3.89
C ALA A 18 -1.02 -1.37 -3.90
N VAL A 19 -0.60 -0.20 -3.46
CA VAL A 19 0.81 0.13 -3.45
C VAL A 19 1.55 -0.79 -2.48
N LEU A 20 0.95 -1.02 -1.31
CA LEU A 20 1.59 -1.86 -0.34
C LEU A 20 1.72 -3.29 -0.87
N ALA A 21 0.73 -3.77 -1.56
CA ALA A 21 0.75 -5.12 -2.10
C ALA A 21 1.87 -5.26 -3.12
N VAL A 22 2.02 -4.26 -3.96
CA VAL A 22 3.04 -4.30 -4.98
C VAL A 22 4.43 -4.33 -4.34
N ILE A 23 4.62 -3.47 -3.34
CA ILE A 23 5.90 -3.42 -2.68
C ILE A 23 6.21 -4.75 -1.99
N ALA A 24 5.21 -5.33 -1.35
CA ALA A 24 5.40 -6.59 -0.66
C ALA A 24 5.82 -7.69 -1.63
N VAL A 25 5.18 -7.72 -2.79
CA VAL A 25 5.50 -8.74 -3.78
C VAL A 25 6.93 -8.56 -4.27
N ILE A 26 7.32 -7.33 -4.52
CA ILE A 26 8.66 -7.06 -4.98
C ILE A 26 9.70 -7.51 -3.96
N ILE A 27 9.44 -7.23 -2.69
CA ILE A 27 10.37 -7.60 -1.65
C ILE A 27 10.49 -9.12 -1.57
N ILE A 28 9.37 -9.82 -1.67
CA ILE A 28 9.39 -11.26 -1.59
C ILE A 28 10.18 -11.84 -2.76
N ILE A 29 9.93 -11.36 -3.94
CA ILE A 29 10.61 -11.87 -5.11
C ILE A 29 12.09 -11.59 -4.99
N PHE A 30 12.44 -10.39 -4.54
CA PHE A 30 13.85 -10.04 -4.43
C PHE A 30 14.52 -10.93 -3.40
N SER A 31 13.84 -11.25 -2.32
CA SER A 31 14.41 -12.06 -1.29
C SER A 31 14.62 -13.50 -1.79
N LEU A 32 13.67 -14.03 -2.51
CA LEU A 32 13.82 -15.36 -2.99
C LEU A 32 14.78 -15.44 -4.17
N SER A 33 14.86 -14.37 -4.91
CA SER A 33 15.72 -14.40 -6.05
C SER A 33 17.16 -14.14 -5.72
N ARG A 34 17.46 -13.57 -4.56
CA ARG A 34 18.82 -13.30 -4.30
C ARG A 34 19.52 -14.55 -3.95
#